data_9b9a62a8fa47d23c9f709ee82b51c90e
#
_entry.id   9b9a62a8fa47d23c9f709ee82b51c90e
#
_cell.length_a   1.000
_cell.length_b   1.000
_cell.length_c   1.000
_cell.angle_alpha   90.00
_cell.angle_beta   90.00
_cell.angle_gamma   90.00
#
_symmetry.space_group_name_H-M   'P 1'
#
loop_
_entity.id
_entity.type
_entity.pdbx_description
1 polymer ?
#
loop_
_entity_poly.entity_id
_entity_poly.type
_entity_poly.pdbx_seq_one_letter_code
_entity_poly.pdbx_strand_id
1 'polypeptide(L)'
;MQIQRKNILKRYKWLSEKKRPFIISSDFDGLICASFLKHYLNWNLVGYYNFNSIWLSKEAIENKSQIIWVDLNILPMSGKSIGGQIVSVDDTVPNGFKSSCNANILAKTTVKDFNKKFPFSTLLFLMWIHNIDYKFNVIGKLLILH
;
A
#
# COMPACT_ATOMS: atom_id res chain seq x y z
N MET A 1 7.11 -18.98 0.97
CA MET A 1 7.09 -18.76 -0.51
C MET A 1 7.65 -17.37 -0.78
N GLN A 2 8.65 -17.25 -1.63
CA GLN A 2 9.25 -15.94 -1.93
C GLN A 2 8.30 -15.12 -2.83
N ILE A 3 7.93 -13.93 -2.39
CA ILE A 3 7.08 -13.02 -3.17
C ILE A 3 7.89 -12.52 -4.38
N GLN A 4 7.31 -12.60 -5.56
CA GLN A 4 7.94 -12.11 -6.79
C GLN A 4 7.21 -10.85 -7.30
N ARG A 5 7.96 -9.77 -7.54
CA ARG A 5 7.44 -8.49 -8.07
C ARG A 5 6.56 -8.65 -9.31
N LYS A 6 7.02 -9.46 -10.28
CA LYS A 6 6.27 -9.72 -11.52
C LYS A 6 4.87 -10.28 -11.25
N ASN A 7 4.73 -11.15 -10.26
CA ASN A 7 3.44 -11.75 -9.90
C ASN A 7 2.51 -10.73 -9.23
N ILE A 8 3.06 -9.84 -8.41
CA ILE A 8 2.30 -8.74 -7.81
C ILE A 8 1.76 -7.82 -8.90
N LEU A 9 2.62 -7.32 -9.78
CA LEU A 9 2.23 -6.40 -10.85
C LEU A 9 1.26 -7.03 -11.86
N LYS A 10 1.38 -8.33 -12.11
CA LYS A 10 0.42 -9.08 -12.94
C LYS A 10 -0.96 -9.17 -12.26
N ARG A 11 -0.99 -9.40 -10.95
CA ARG A 11 -2.23 -9.52 -10.16
C ARG A 11 -2.90 -8.17 -9.92
N TYR A 12 -2.11 -7.15 -9.57
CA TYR A 12 -2.56 -5.80 -9.23
C TYR A 12 -2.10 -4.82 -10.29
N LYS A 13 -2.64 -4.94 -11.51
CA LYS A 13 -2.25 -4.11 -12.68
C LYS A 13 -2.30 -2.62 -12.40
N TRP A 14 -3.26 -2.19 -11.55
CA TRP A 14 -3.42 -0.79 -11.16
C TRP A 14 -2.18 -0.18 -10.48
N LEU A 15 -1.28 -1.00 -9.88
CA LEU A 15 -0.02 -0.52 -9.32
C LEU A 15 0.94 0.07 -10.37
N SER A 16 0.79 -0.30 -11.64
CA SER A 16 1.62 0.23 -12.74
C SER A 16 0.94 1.33 -13.55
N GLU A 17 -0.33 1.60 -13.29
CA GLU A 17 -1.08 2.62 -14.02
C GLU A 17 -0.65 4.02 -13.60
N LYS A 18 -0.68 4.97 -14.55
CA LYS A 18 -0.41 6.40 -14.30
C LYS A 18 -1.69 7.16 -13.98
N LYS A 19 -1.55 8.32 -13.32
CA LYS A 19 -2.63 9.29 -13.11
C LYS A 19 -3.86 8.72 -12.37
N ARG A 20 -3.65 7.81 -11.43
CA ARG A 20 -4.75 7.24 -10.63
C ARG A 20 -5.11 8.14 -9.44
N PRO A 21 -6.39 8.25 -9.08
CA PRO A 21 -6.79 8.91 -7.84
C PRO A 21 -6.43 8.03 -6.66
N PHE A 22 -5.88 8.62 -5.61
CA PHE A 22 -5.56 7.89 -4.39
C PHE A 22 -5.75 8.76 -3.14
N ILE A 23 -5.92 8.09 -2.01
CA ILE A 23 -5.93 8.69 -0.68
C ILE A 23 -4.90 7.99 0.21
N ILE A 24 -4.48 8.66 1.27
CA ILE A 24 -3.43 8.21 2.19
C ILE A 24 -3.92 8.20 3.62
N SER A 25 -3.24 7.42 4.48
CA SER A 25 -3.29 7.63 5.92
C SER A 25 -2.75 9.01 6.28
N SER A 26 -3.27 9.60 7.36
CA SER A 26 -2.83 10.93 7.84
C SER A 26 -1.62 10.86 8.76
N ASP A 27 -0.67 10.00 8.44
CA ASP A 27 0.58 9.81 9.15
C ASP A 27 1.79 10.05 8.24
N PHE A 28 2.97 9.83 8.77
CA PHE A 28 4.21 10.09 8.04
C PHE A 28 4.43 9.12 6.87
N ASP A 29 4.11 7.82 7.03
CA ASP A 29 4.25 6.85 5.94
C ASP A 29 3.30 7.18 4.78
N GLY A 30 2.04 7.54 5.08
CA GLY A 30 1.09 7.99 4.07
C GLY A 30 1.58 9.22 3.31
N LEU A 31 2.13 10.21 4.01
CA LEU A 31 2.63 11.44 3.40
C LEU A 31 3.82 11.19 2.44
N ILE A 32 4.77 10.35 2.86
CA ILE A 32 5.91 10.00 2.01
C ILE A 32 5.47 9.13 0.83
N CYS A 33 4.52 8.20 1.03
CA CYS A 33 3.90 7.45 -0.04
C CYS A 33 3.25 8.37 -1.08
N ALA A 34 2.57 9.45 -0.63
CA ALA A 34 1.97 10.42 -1.54
C ALA A 34 3.01 11.12 -2.42
N SER A 35 4.12 11.55 -1.82
CA SER A 35 5.24 12.16 -2.56
C SER A 35 5.81 11.20 -3.61
N PHE A 36 6.07 9.95 -3.22
CA PHE A 36 6.58 8.92 -4.11
C PHE A 36 5.62 8.64 -5.29
N LEU A 37 4.35 8.40 -5.00
CA LEU A 37 3.35 8.06 -6.01
C LEU A 37 3.08 9.22 -6.97
N LYS A 38 3.08 10.45 -6.46
CA LYS A 38 2.97 11.64 -7.29
C LYS A 38 4.16 11.79 -8.23
N HIS A 39 5.37 11.65 -7.71
CA HIS A 39 6.59 11.81 -8.50
C HIS A 39 6.77 10.66 -9.51
N TYR A 40 6.60 9.42 -9.08
CA TYR A 40 6.94 8.24 -9.88
C TYR A 40 5.83 7.80 -10.85
N LEU A 41 4.58 7.83 -10.40
CA LEU A 41 3.41 7.38 -11.18
C LEU A 41 2.51 8.53 -11.64
N ASN A 42 2.81 9.76 -11.23
CA ASN A 42 1.95 10.94 -11.45
C ASN A 42 0.51 10.72 -10.95
N TRP A 43 0.35 10.01 -9.85
CA TRP A 43 -0.95 9.81 -9.24
C TRP A 43 -1.49 11.10 -8.62
N ASN A 44 -2.81 11.22 -8.51
CA ASN A 44 -3.50 12.39 -7.99
C ASN A 44 -3.98 12.12 -6.57
N LEU A 45 -3.40 12.84 -5.59
CA LEU A 45 -3.89 12.81 -4.22
C LEU A 45 -5.25 13.52 -4.16
N VAL A 46 -6.29 12.79 -3.76
CA VAL A 46 -7.67 13.27 -3.75
C VAL A 46 -8.31 13.25 -2.37
N GLY A 47 -7.54 12.89 -1.35
CA GLY A 47 -8.01 12.89 0.02
C GLY A 47 -7.05 12.18 0.98
N TYR A 48 -7.46 12.13 2.24
CA TYR A 48 -6.73 11.43 3.31
C TYR A 48 -7.72 10.91 4.35
N TYR A 49 -7.27 9.97 5.15
CA TYR A 49 -8.09 9.34 6.18
C TYR A 49 -7.28 9.11 7.47
N ASN A 50 -8.00 9.01 8.56
CA ASN A 50 -7.51 8.52 9.84
C ASN A 50 -8.55 7.54 10.43
N PHE A 51 -8.38 7.14 11.71
CA PHE A 51 -9.28 6.19 12.37
C PHE A 51 -10.72 6.69 12.52
N ASN A 52 -10.96 8.01 12.46
CA ASN A 52 -12.25 8.61 12.76
C ASN A 52 -12.92 9.26 11.55
N SER A 53 -12.15 9.63 10.53
CA SER A 53 -12.65 10.51 9.47
C SER A 53 -11.96 10.27 8.14
N ILE A 54 -12.68 10.60 7.07
CA ILE A 54 -12.19 10.57 5.68
C ILE A 54 -12.50 11.91 5.05
N TRP A 55 -11.52 12.53 4.43
CA TRP A 55 -11.66 13.77 3.65
C TRP A 55 -11.40 13.48 2.18
N LEU A 56 -12.34 13.83 1.32
CA LEU A 56 -12.27 13.61 -0.12
C LEU A 56 -12.52 14.89 -0.88
N SER A 57 -11.87 15.07 -2.02
CA SER A 57 -12.26 16.10 -2.99
C SER A 57 -13.64 15.81 -3.56
N LYS A 58 -14.30 16.82 -4.13
CA LYS A 58 -15.63 16.66 -4.77
C LYS A 58 -15.59 15.60 -5.87
N GLU A 59 -14.58 15.64 -6.74
CA GLU A 59 -14.39 14.65 -7.80
C GLU A 59 -14.22 13.22 -7.27
N ALA A 60 -13.53 13.06 -6.15
CA ALA A 60 -13.33 11.76 -5.50
C ALA A 60 -14.64 11.20 -4.93
N ILE A 61 -15.52 12.06 -4.43
CA ILE A 61 -16.84 11.65 -3.92
C ILE A 61 -17.70 11.05 -5.04
N GLU A 62 -17.64 11.61 -6.25
CA GLU A 62 -18.38 11.14 -7.42
C GLU A 62 -17.80 9.82 -7.99
N ASN A 63 -16.51 9.59 -7.81
CA ASN A 63 -15.77 8.47 -8.39
C ASN A 63 -15.13 7.54 -7.35
N LYS A 64 -15.78 7.28 -6.23
CA LYS A 64 -15.23 6.52 -5.07
C LYS A 64 -14.66 5.15 -5.43
N SER A 65 -15.26 4.44 -6.38
CA SER A 65 -14.81 3.11 -6.81
C SER A 65 -13.44 3.10 -7.49
N GLN A 66 -12.96 4.25 -7.95
CA GLN A 66 -11.66 4.39 -8.61
C GLN A 66 -10.52 4.70 -7.64
N ILE A 67 -10.84 5.10 -6.42
CA ILE A 67 -9.85 5.53 -5.43
C ILE A 67 -8.99 4.33 -4.98
N ILE A 68 -7.69 4.55 -4.94
CA ILE A 68 -6.73 3.61 -4.35
C ILE A 68 -6.42 4.08 -2.92
N TRP A 69 -6.54 3.17 -1.96
CA TRP A 69 -6.25 3.43 -0.56
C TRP A 69 -4.81 3.03 -0.26
N VAL A 70 -3.98 4.00 0.05
CA VAL A 70 -2.56 3.81 0.33
C VAL A 70 -2.35 3.79 1.83
N ASP A 71 -1.51 2.87 2.27
CA ASP A 71 -1.25 2.53 3.67
C ASP A 71 -2.48 1.95 4.41
N LEU A 72 -3.41 1.40 3.65
CA LEU A 72 -4.54 0.64 4.17
C LEU A 72 -4.37 -0.85 3.88
N ASN A 73 -4.40 -1.66 4.93
CA ASN A 73 -4.08 -3.08 4.83
C ASN A 73 -5.15 -3.91 4.12
N ILE A 74 -6.41 -3.56 4.29
CA ILE A 74 -7.56 -4.31 3.77
C ILE A 74 -8.75 -3.39 3.58
N LEU A 75 -9.50 -3.62 2.50
CA LEU A 75 -10.85 -3.07 2.32
C LEU A 75 -11.86 -4.21 2.39
N PRO A 76 -12.89 -4.12 3.25
CA PRO A 76 -13.90 -5.17 3.39
C PRO A 76 -14.71 -5.43 2.12
N MET A 77 -14.76 -4.45 1.23
CA MET A 77 -15.48 -4.49 -0.05
C MET A 77 -14.51 -4.49 -1.23
N SER A 78 -15.04 -4.48 -2.45
CA SER A 78 -14.26 -4.43 -3.69
C SER A 78 -13.58 -3.08 -3.89
N GLY A 79 -12.50 -2.83 -3.22
CA GLY A 79 -11.68 -1.62 -3.39
C GLY A 79 -10.23 -1.97 -3.68
N LYS A 80 -9.41 -0.97 -3.97
CA LYS A 80 -7.97 -1.14 -4.20
C LYS A 80 -7.22 -0.55 -3.02
N SER A 81 -6.44 -1.36 -2.32
CA SER A 81 -5.58 -0.87 -1.22
C SER A 81 -4.19 -1.48 -1.27
N ILE A 82 -3.24 -0.81 -0.68
CA ILE A 82 -1.87 -1.29 -0.48
C ILE A 82 -1.41 -0.98 0.94
N GLY A 83 -0.83 -1.98 1.58
CA GLY A 83 -0.25 -1.89 2.92
C GLY A 83 0.56 -3.13 3.26
N GLY A 84 1.13 -3.19 4.45
CA GLY A 84 2.01 -4.28 4.83
C GLY A 84 2.00 -4.63 6.33
N GLN A 85 1.08 -4.07 7.12
CA GLN A 85 1.19 -4.14 8.57
C GLN A 85 0.47 -5.33 9.21
N ILE A 86 -0.57 -5.89 8.58
CA ILE A 86 -1.34 -7.00 9.15
C ILE A 86 -0.86 -8.36 8.63
N VAL A 87 -1.12 -9.40 9.41
CA VAL A 87 -0.93 -10.80 9.07
C VAL A 87 -2.26 -11.54 9.16
N SER A 88 -2.38 -12.69 8.49
CA SER A 88 -3.54 -13.57 8.68
C SER A 88 -3.50 -14.26 10.05
N VAL A 89 -4.67 -14.51 10.63
CA VAL A 89 -4.77 -15.29 11.88
C VAL A 89 -4.39 -16.75 11.61
N ASP A 90 -4.86 -17.27 10.48
CA ASP A 90 -4.63 -18.62 10.03
C ASP A 90 -4.38 -18.64 8.51
N ASP A 91 -4.46 -19.79 7.88
CA ASP A 91 -4.27 -19.96 6.45
C ASP A 91 -5.43 -19.43 5.60
N THR A 92 -6.49 -18.92 6.21
CA THR A 92 -7.63 -18.32 5.49
C THR A 92 -7.27 -16.92 5.00
N VAL A 93 -7.75 -16.58 3.81
CA VAL A 93 -7.58 -15.24 3.25
C VAL A 93 -8.82 -14.43 3.60
N PRO A 94 -8.70 -13.37 4.44
CA PRO A 94 -9.84 -12.55 4.82
C PRO A 94 -10.54 -11.92 3.61
N ASN A 95 -11.85 -11.69 3.74
CA ASN A 95 -12.60 -10.95 2.73
C ASN A 95 -11.98 -9.58 2.49
N GLY A 96 -11.93 -9.15 1.23
CA GLY A 96 -11.31 -7.87 0.84
C GLY A 96 -9.86 -7.97 0.39
N PHE A 97 -9.16 -9.09 0.64
CA PHE A 97 -7.78 -9.27 0.17
C PHE A 97 -7.63 -9.50 -1.33
N LYS A 98 -8.68 -9.87 -2.05
CA LYS A 98 -8.60 -10.06 -3.50
C LYS A 98 -8.15 -8.80 -4.22
N SER A 99 -8.56 -7.64 -3.74
CA SER A 99 -8.26 -6.31 -4.30
C SER A 99 -7.21 -5.53 -3.51
N SER A 100 -6.79 -6.04 -2.35
CA SER A 100 -5.79 -5.42 -1.48
C SER A 100 -4.41 -6.04 -1.68
N CYS A 101 -3.41 -5.21 -1.95
CA CYS A 101 -2.02 -5.63 -2.06
C CYS A 101 -1.34 -5.52 -0.69
N ASN A 102 -1.28 -6.63 0.05
CA ASN A 102 -0.64 -6.68 1.36
C ASN A 102 0.55 -7.64 1.35
N ALA A 103 1.72 -7.15 1.76
CA ALA A 103 2.98 -7.90 1.72
C ALA A 103 2.91 -9.21 2.52
N ASN A 104 2.39 -9.18 3.73
CA ASN A 104 2.33 -10.34 4.62
C ASN A 104 1.35 -11.39 4.13
N ILE A 105 0.20 -10.97 3.63
CA ILE A 105 -0.80 -11.89 3.08
C ILE A 105 -0.30 -12.55 1.80
N LEU A 106 0.39 -11.80 0.96
CA LEU A 106 1.03 -12.35 -0.25
C LEU A 106 2.13 -13.36 0.10
N ALA A 107 2.85 -13.14 1.21
CA ALA A 107 3.84 -14.06 1.74
C ALA A 107 3.23 -15.27 2.46
N LYS A 108 1.91 -15.28 2.69
CA LYS A 108 1.21 -16.26 3.55
C LYS A 108 1.75 -16.25 4.98
N THR A 109 2.12 -15.08 5.49
CA THR A 109 2.55 -14.91 6.87
C THR A 109 1.33 -14.93 7.77
N THR A 110 1.33 -15.82 8.76
CA THR A 110 0.26 -15.94 9.76
C THR A 110 0.76 -15.48 11.13
N VAL A 111 -0.13 -15.44 12.12
CA VAL A 111 0.23 -15.14 13.50
C VAL A 111 1.30 -16.11 14.04
N LYS A 112 1.30 -17.37 13.60
CA LYS A 112 2.32 -18.36 13.97
C LYS A 112 3.73 -17.98 13.51
N ASP A 113 3.81 -17.28 12.39
CA ASP A 113 5.07 -16.82 11.77
C ASP A 113 5.28 -15.32 11.93
N PHE A 114 4.74 -14.71 13.00
CA PHE A 114 4.76 -13.25 13.19
C PHE A 114 6.16 -12.64 13.19
N ASN A 115 7.16 -13.40 13.63
CA ASN A 115 8.58 -13.00 13.56
C ASN A 115 9.12 -12.86 12.12
N LYS A 116 8.43 -13.43 11.13
CA LYS A 116 8.74 -13.30 9.70
C LYS A 116 7.90 -12.24 8.99
N LYS A 117 7.10 -11.51 9.75
CA LYS A 117 6.29 -10.41 9.22
C LYS A 117 7.17 -9.41 8.49
N PHE A 118 6.69 -8.91 7.34
CA PHE A 118 7.30 -7.79 6.63
C PHE A 118 7.34 -6.57 7.58
N PRO A 119 8.53 -6.11 7.97
CA PRO A 119 8.67 -5.13 9.06
C PRO A 119 8.68 -3.67 8.58
N PHE A 120 8.64 -3.46 7.27
CA PHE A 120 8.89 -2.15 6.69
C PHE A 120 7.60 -1.39 6.37
N SER A 121 7.76 -0.09 6.14
CA SER A 121 6.70 0.83 5.75
C SER A 121 6.08 0.47 4.39
N THR A 122 4.89 1.01 4.14
CA THR A 122 4.22 0.89 2.84
C THR A 122 5.04 1.53 1.72
N LEU A 123 5.77 2.61 2.02
CA LEU A 123 6.70 3.22 1.07
C LEU A 123 7.78 2.24 0.60
N LEU A 124 8.45 1.55 1.52
CA LEU A 124 9.51 0.60 1.16
C LEU A 124 8.96 -0.57 0.35
N PHE A 125 7.73 -0.99 0.63
CA PHE A 125 7.05 -2.00 -0.17
C PHE A 125 6.76 -1.49 -1.59
N LEU A 126 6.28 -0.25 -1.74
CA LEU A 126 6.09 0.40 -3.05
C LEU A 126 7.41 0.50 -3.83
N MET A 127 8.48 0.98 -3.20
CA MET A 127 9.80 1.08 -3.82
C MET A 127 10.29 -0.29 -4.29
N TRP A 128 10.15 -1.32 -3.46
CA TRP A 128 10.53 -2.67 -3.83
C TRP A 128 9.67 -3.21 -5.00
N ILE A 129 8.36 -2.98 -5.02
CA ILE A 129 7.48 -3.37 -6.14
C ILE A 129 7.96 -2.74 -7.45
N HIS A 130 8.34 -1.47 -7.42
CA HIS A 130 8.75 -0.70 -8.60
C HIS A 130 10.25 -0.83 -8.94
N ASN A 131 11.00 -1.66 -8.20
CA ASN A 131 12.44 -1.83 -8.39
C ASN A 131 13.22 -0.51 -8.25
N ILE A 132 12.83 0.33 -7.30
CA ILE A 132 13.51 1.57 -7.00
C ILE A 132 14.49 1.32 -5.86
N ASP A 133 15.76 1.54 -6.13
CA ASP A 133 16.79 1.50 -5.10
C ASP A 133 16.83 2.82 -4.34
N TYR A 134 16.92 2.74 -3.03
CA TYR A 134 17.26 3.89 -2.19
C TYR A 134 18.77 3.91 -1.96
N LYS A 135 19.38 5.07 -2.12
CA LYS A 135 20.79 5.24 -1.77
C LYS A 135 20.93 5.21 -0.25
N PHE A 136 21.90 4.45 0.26
CA PHE A 136 22.25 4.41 1.69
C PHE A 136 22.91 5.72 2.15
N ASN A 137 22.22 6.83 1.94
CA ASN A 137 22.55 8.13 2.49
C ASN A 137 21.68 8.38 3.75
N VAL A 138 21.85 9.55 4.36
CA VAL A 138 21.09 9.92 5.57
C VAL A 138 19.58 9.82 5.34
N ILE A 139 19.09 10.24 4.18
CA ILE A 139 17.67 10.20 3.82
C ILE A 139 17.20 8.74 3.70
N GLY A 140 17.96 7.88 3.02
CA GLY A 140 17.63 6.47 2.90
C GLY A 140 17.58 5.73 4.24
N LYS A 141 18.45 6.09 5.18
CA LYS A 141 18.44 5.55 6.55
C LYS A 141 17.20 6.00 7.32
N LEU A 142 16.80 7.25 7.21
CA LEU A 142 15.59 7.77 7.84
C LEU A 142 14.33 7.06 7.34
N LEU A 143 14.26 6.73 6.05
CA LEU A 143 13.14 5.98 5.47
C LEU A 143 13.03 4.54 6.00
N ILE A 144 14.15 3.94 6.42
CA ILE A 144 14.16 2.57 6.97
C ILE A 144 13.74 2.57 8.44
N LEU A 145 14.10 3.61 9.18
CA LEU A 145 13.83 3.70 10.62
C LEU A 145 12.37 4.08 10.93
N HIS A 146 11.60 4.38 9.92
CA HIS A 146 10.20 4.75 10.02
C HIS A 146 9.28 3.63 9.57
#